data_58d0ad415c30639e2d0c91d39a857e58
#
_entry.id   58d0ad415c30639e2d0c91d39a857e58
#
_cell.length_a   1.000
_cell.length_b   1.000
_cell.length_c   1.000
_cell.angle_alpha   90.00
_cell.angle_beta   90.00
_cell.angle_gamma   90.00
#
_symmetry.space_group_name_H-M   'P 1'
#
loop_
_entity.id
_entity.type
_entity.pdbx_description
1 polymer ?
#
loop_
_entity_poly.entity_id
_entity_poly.type
_entity_poly.pdbx_seq_one_letter_code
_entity_poly.pdbx_strand_id
1 'polypeptide(L)'
;MISPLRPRNSQGFSLLEVMIALTMFAVFISAFLVSQGYNVSDSALSEEQLKLHMLCEQKVNEIMINPPRFTNAMIDLKETKTFEEKEYANYSWTIEWKKLKVPDFGKIFAANAKEGAAGEDNKYYNEDNNAQRNQSLETMVFDKLKENIERVIWQLRITVTNKETNYSYTLSRWVTNYEEPIQLNLAL
;
A
#
# COMPACT_ATOMS: atom_id res chain seq x y z
N MET A 1 65.72 13.07 54.83
CA MET A 1 64.38 13.60 55.15
C MET A 1 63.33 12.71 54.47
N ILE A 2 62.70 11.83 55.21
CA ILE A 2 61.64 10.92 54.69
C ILE A 2 60.29 11.58 54.97
N SER A 3 59.56 11.97 53.88
CA SER A 3 58.25 12.54 53.97
C SER A 3 57.23 11.49 54.50
N PRO A 4 56.39 11.79 55.47
CA PRO A 4 55.40 10.82 55.96
C PRO A 4 54.29 10.69 54.90
N LEU A 5 54.02 9.45 54.52
CA LEU A 5 52.91 9.11 53.69
C LEU A 5 51.60 9.46 54.45
N ARG A 6 50.79 10.37 53.87
CA ARG A 6 49.46 10.71 54.37
C ARG A 6 48.58 9.46 54.35
N PRO A 7 47.87 9.12 55.44
CA PRO A 7 46.96 8.02 55.46
C PRO A 7 45.77 8.33 54.47
N ARG A 8 45.56 7.44 53.55
CA ARG A 8 44.46 7.50 52.61
C ARG A 8 43.19 7.22 53.44
N ASN A 9 42.30 8.23 53.60
CA ASN A 9 40.99 8.05 54.24
C ASN A 9 40.18 7.03 53.40
N SER A 10 40.11 5.81 53.86
CA SER A 10 39.21 4.79 53.35
C SER A 10 37.82 5.03 54.00
N GLN A 11 37.03 5.92 53.38
CA GLN A 11 35.62 6.03 53.74
C GLN A 11 34.91 4.81 53.19
N GLY A 12 34.40 3.95 54.05
CA GLY A 12 33.57 2.82 53.70
C GLY A 12 32.19 3.33 53.20
N PHE A 13 31.56 2.58 52.30
CA PHE A 13 30.20 2.89 51.83
C PHE A 13 29.22 2.89 52.99
N SER A 14 28.35 3.89 53.03
CA SER A 14 27.24 3.95 53.98
C SER A 14 26.20 2.89 53.63
N LEU A 15 25.59 2.25 54.64
CA LEU A 15 24.48 1.29 54.44
C LEU A 15 23.33 1.94 53.61
N LEU A 16 23.07 3.22 53.85
CA LEU A 16 22.05 3.98 53.10
C LEU A 16 22.40 4.07 51.61
N GLU A 17 23.65 4.31 51.24
CA GLU A 17 24.12 4.41 49.87
C GLU A 17 23.93 3.08 49.12
N VAL A 18 24.23 1.95 49.78
CA VAL A 18 23.99 0.61 49.22
C VAL A 18 22.51 0.36 49.00
N MET A 19 21.66 0.75 49.95
CA MET A 19 20.18 0.61 49.78
C MET A 19 19.66 1.46 48.63
N ILE A 20 20.12 2.69 48.48
CA ILE A 20 19.73 3.55 47.34
C ILE A 20 20.20 2.97 46.03
N ALA A 21 21.46 2.50 45.97
CA ALA A 21 22.00 1.87 44.76
C ALA A 21 21.21 0.61 44.36
N LEU A 22 20.83 -0.25 45.30
CA LEU A 22 20.03 -1.45 45.05
C LEU A 22 18.63 -1.11 44.59
N THR A 23 17.99 -0.09 45.16
CA THR A 23 16.64 0.34 44.69
C THR A 23 16.70 0.91 43.28
N MET A 24 17.68 1.76 42.94
CA MET A 24 17.89 2.26 41.59
C MET A 24 18.19 1.14 40.60
N PHE A 25 19.00 0.17 41.00
CA PHE A 25 19.31 -1.00 40.19
C PHE A 25 18.06 -1.86 39.92
N ALA A 26 17.24 -2.10 40.94
CA ALA A 26 15.99 -2.85 40.80
C ALA A 26 15.00 -2.16 39.84
N VAL A 27 14.86 -0.83 39.91
CA VAL A 27 14.03 -0.05 38.98
C VAL A 27 14.58 -0.16 37.56
N PHE A 28 15.89 -0.02 37.38
CA PHE A 28 16.54 -0.14 36.07
C PHE A 28 16.34 -1.52 35.44
N ILE A 29 16.57 -2.59 36.20
CA ILE A 29 16.34 -3.97 35.73
C ILE A 29 14.88 -4.20 35.37
N SER A 30 13.95 -3.70 36.17
CA SER A 30 12.51 -3.83 35.88
C SER A 30 12.13 -3.13 34.56
N ALA A 31 12.61 -1.91 34.35
CA ALA A 31 12.39 -1.17 33.10
C ALA A 31 13.02 -1.88 31.89
N PHE A 32 14.21 -2.43 32.06
CA PHE A 32 14.90 -3.20 31.02
C PHE A 32 14.14 -4.46 30.62
N LEU A 33 13.64 -5.25 31.61
CA LEU A 33 12.88 -6.46 31.33
C LEU A 33 11.55 -6.18 30.62
N VAL A 34 10.86 -5.09 30.99
CA VAL A 34 9.64 -4.64 30.30
C VAL A 34 9.96 -4.27 28.86
N SER A 35 11.04 -3.53 28.61
CA SER A 35 11.48 -3.16 27.25
C SER A 35 11.81 -4.38 26.40
N GLN A 36 12.46 -5.40 26.97
CA GLN A 36 12.75 -6.65 26.24
C GLN A 36 11.47 -7.40 25.87
N GLY A 37 10.47 -7.39 26.78
CA GLY A 37 9.15 -8.01 26.50
C GLY A 37 8.47 -7.39 25.28
N TYR A 38 8.48 -6.09 25.12
CA TYR A 38 7.96 -5.39 23.94
C TYR A 38 8.72 -5.76 22.67
N ASN A 39 10.05 -5.79 22.72
CA ASN A 39 10.88 -6.16 21.56
C ASN A 39 10.58 -7.58 21.05
N VAL A 40 10.34 -8.54 21.94
CA VAL A 40 10.00 -9.92 21.56
C VAL A 40 8.61 -9.96 20.91
N SER A 41 7.64 -9.24 21.46
CA SER A 41 6.28 -9.15 20.91
C SER A 41 6.30 -8.52 19.51
N ASP A 42 7.03 -7.41 19.33
CA ASP A 42 7.14 -6.72 18.05
C ASP A 42 7.85 -7.58 17.00
N SER A 43 8.85 -8.38 17.42
CA SER A 43 9.53 -9.33 16.53
C SER A 43 8.58 -10.40 16.02
N ALA A 44 7.75 -10.98 16.89
CA ALA A 44 6.76 -12.00 16.51
C ALA A 44 5.72 -11.42 15.54
N LEU A 45 5.25 -10.20 15.79
CA LEU A 45 4.31 -9.51 14.88
C LEU A 45 4.94 -9.23 13.52
N SER A 46 6.20 -8.80 13.51
CA SER A 46 6.95 -8.52 12.26
C SER A 46 7.18 -9.79 11.46
N GLU A 47 7.48 -10.91 12.10
CA GLU A 47 7.61 -12.21 11.45
C GLU A 47 6.30 -12.65 10.79
N GLU A 48 5.17 -12.49 11.48
CA GLU A 48 3.87 -12.82 10.91
C GLU A 48 3.51 -11.93 9.72
N GLN A 49 3.75 -10.63 9.82
CA GLN A 49 3.53 -9.69 8.72
C GLN A 49 4.39 -10.05 7.49
N LEU A 50 5.66 -10.41 7.70
CA LEU A 50 6.55 -10.85 6.63
C LEU A 50 6.04 -12.14 5.97
N LYS A 51 5.56 -13.09 6.76
CA LYS A 51 4.98 -14.35 6.26
C LYS A 51 3.73 -14.11 5.43
N LEU A 52 2.82 -13.25 5.91
CA LEU A 52 1.63 -12.85 5.16
C LEU A 52 1.99 -12.16 3.83
N HIS A 53 2.99 -11.29 3.84
CA HIS A 53 3.49 -10.61 2.64
C HIS A 53 4.04 -11.63 1.63
N MET A 54 4.91 -12.54 2.06
CA MET A 54 5.47 -13.60 1.21
C MET A 54 4.37 -14.46 0.56
N LEU A 55 3.36 -14.86 1.33
CA LEU A 55 2.24 -15.65 0.81
C LEU A 55 1.40 -14.87 -0.20
N CYS A 56 1.19 -13.55 0.01
CA CYS A 56 0.56 -12.69 -0.97
C CYS A 56 1.37 -12.60 -2.27
N GLU A 57 2.68 -12.37 -2.18
CA GLU A 57 3.56 -12.30 -3.35
C GLU A 57 3.59 -13.62 -4.11
N GLN A 58 3.68 -14.75 -3.42
CA GLN A 58 3.62 -16.08 -4.02
C GLN A 58 2.34 -16.24 -4.85
N LYS A 59 1.17 -15.90 -4.29
CA LYS A 59 -0.11 -16.03 -5.00
C LYS A 59 -0.26 -15.01 -6.13
N VAL A 60 0.19 -13.78 -5.97
CA VAL A 60 0.22 -12.81 -7.07
C VAL A 60 1.07 -13.32 -8.22
N ASN A 61 2.28 -13.82 -7.94
CA ASN A 61 3.19 -14.32 -8.97
C ASN A 61 2.64 -15.58 -9.66
N GLU A 62 2.02 -16.50 -8.92
CA GLU A 62 1.35 -17.68 -9.48
C GLU A 62 0.28 -17.29 -10.51
N ILE A 63 -0.58 -16.32 -10.15
CA ILE A 63 -1.65 -15.84 -11.03
C ILE A 63 -1.08 -15.05 -12.22
N MET A 64 0.01 -14.30 -12.02
CA MET A 64 0.66 -13.54 -13.09
C MET A 64 1.33 -14.42 -14.14
N ILE A 65 1.82 -15.60 -13.73
CA ILE A 65 2.40 -16.59 -14.66
C ILE A 65 1.31 -17.25 -15.51
N ASN A 66 0.17 -17.55 -14.90
CA ASN A 66 -0.98 -18.17 -15.56
C ASN A 66 -2.24 -17.32 -15.34
N PRO A 67 -2.37 -16.17 -15.99
CA PRO A 67 -3.53 -15.30 -15.79
C PRO A 67 -4.81 -15.99 -16.29
N PRO A 68 -5.90 -15.89 -15.55
CA PRO A 68 -7.18 -16.40 -16.00
C PRO A 68 -7.68 -15.58 -17.20
N ARG A 69 -8.58 -16.15 -18.00
CA ARG A 69 -9.26 -15.40 -19.06
C ARG A 69 -10.14 -14.32 -18.44
N PHE A 70 -9.88 -13.06 -18.80
CA PHE A 70 -10.60 -11.91 -18.26
C PHE A 70 -12.01 -11.86 -18.83
N THR A 71 -13.01 -12.08 -17.98
CA THR A 71 -14.42 -11.97 -18.33
C THR A 71 -15.14 -10.96 -17.42
N ASN A 72 -16.20 -10.35 -17.92
CA ASN A 72 -16.98 -9.41 -17.09
C ASN A 72 -17.59 -10.09 -15.85
N ALA A 73 -17.76 -11.42 -15.85
CA ALA A 73 -18.23 -12.18 -14.70
C ALA A 73 -17.24 -12.20 -13.53
N MET A 74 -15.96 -11.86 -13.77
CA MET A 74 -14.93 -11.76 -12.73
C MET A 74 -14.93 -10.43 -11.97
N ILE A 75 -15.67 -9.43 -12.48
CA ILE A 75 -15.75 -8.12 -11.84
C ILE A 75 -16.50 -8.29 -10.51
N ASP A 76 -15.87 -7.78 -9.44
CA ASP A 76 -16.39 -7.83 -8.06
C ASP A 76 -16.57 -9.26 -7.50
N LEU A 77 -16.10 -10.29 -8.23
CA LEU A 77 -16.07 -11.65 -7.70
C LEU A 77 -15.00 -11.74 -6.62
N LYS A 78 -15.43 -12.17 -5.43
CA LYS A 78 -14.54 -12.50 -4.30
C LYS A 78 -14.50 -14.00 -4.14
N GLU A 79 -13.36 -14.58 -4.41
CA GLU A 79 -13.14 -16.00 -4.21
C GLU A 79 -12.15 -16.21 -3.08
N THR A 80 -12.57 -16.96 -2.04
CA THR A 80 -11.72 -17.27 -0.89
C THR A 80 -11.37 -18.74 -0.89
N LYS A 81 -10.07 -19.05 -0.80
CA LYS A 81 -9.54 -20.40 -0.75
C LYS A 81 -8.50 -20.53 0.37
N THR A 82 -8.19 -21.75 0.74
CA THR A 82 -7.09 -22.08 1.64
C THR A 82 -5.87 -22.51 0.86
N PHE A 83 -4.69 -22.39 1.47
CA PHE A 83 -3.48 -22.96 0.89
C PHE A 83 -3.53 -24.49 0.96
N GLU A 84 -3.01 -25.16 -0.06
CA GLU A 84 -3.00 -26.62 -0.14
C GLU A 84 -1.89 -27.24 0.73
N GLU A 85 -0.83 -26.48 0.97
CA GLU A 85 0.30 -26.91 1.78
C GLU A 85 -0.10 -26.96 3.27
N LYS A 86 0.23 -28.08 3.91
CA LYS A 86 -0.09 -28.30 5.34
C LYS A 86 0.49 -27.23 6.27
N GLU A 87 1.63 -26.66 5.89
CA GLU A 87 2.29 -25.60 6.65
C GLU A 87 1.46 -24.31 6.71
N TYR A 88 0.64 -24.06 5.67
CA TYR A 88 -0.16 -22.84 5.54
C TYR A 88 -1.66 -23.08 5.68
N ALA A 89 -2.06 -24.21 6.29
CA ALA A 89 -3.48 -24.58 6.49
C ALA A 89 -4.27 -23.52 7.29
N ASN A 90 -3.60 -22.80 8.18
CA ASN A 90 -4.17 -21.71 8.98
C ASN A 90 -4.34 -20.40 8.22
N TYR A 91 -3.83 -20.32 6.98
CA TYR A 91 -3.95 -19.15 6.14
C TYR A 91 -5.03 -19.35 5.09
N SER A 92 -5.78 -18.30 4.82
CA SER A 92 -6.72 -18.22 3.70
C SER A 92 -6.36 -17.05 2.83
N TRP A 93 -6.59 -17.18 1.53
CA TRP A 93 -6.39 -16.09 0.60
C TRP A 93 -7.68 -15.78 -0.16
N THR A 94 -7.90 -14.50 -0.41
CA THR A 94 -9.06 -13.98 -1.14
C THR A 94 -8.55 -13.21 -2.36
N ILE A 95 -9.12 -13.52 -3.52
CA ILE A 95 -8.84 -12.82 -4.78
C ILE A 95 -10.00 -11.92 -5.14
N GLU A 96 -9.69 -10.71 -5.58
CA GLU A 96 -10.65 -9.75 -6.13
C GLU A 96 -10.11 -9.17 -7.44
N TRP A 97 -10.96 -9.10 -8.46
CA TRP A 97 -10.66 -8.47 -9.73
C TRP A 97 -11.49 -7.20 -9.90
N LYS A 98 -10.83 -6.11 -10.26
CA LYS A 98 -11.49 -4.83 -10.55
C LYS A 98 -11.01 -4.27 -11.86
N LYS A 99 -11.89 -3.69 -12.65
CA LYS A 99 -11.50 -2.88 -13.80
C LYS A 99 -11.02 -1.51 -13.33
N LEU A 100 -10.01 -0.99 -14.02
CA LEU A 100 -9.62 0.41 -13.85
C LEU A 100 -10.81 1.29 -14.27
N LYS A 101 -11.21 2.21 -13.41
CA LYS A 101 -12.15 3.28 -13.76
C LYS A 101 -11.36 4.58 -13.93
N VAL A 102 -11.31 5.06 -15.15
CA VAL A 102 -10.64 6.33 -15.47
C VAL A 102 -11.61 7.48 -15.24
N PRO A 103 -11.25 8.51 -14.47
CA PRO A 103 -12.08 9.70 -14.31
C PRO A 103 -12.44 10.34 -15.65
N ASP A 104 -13.61 10.98 -15.70
CA ASP A 104 -14.07 11.70 -16.88
C ASP A 104 -13.32 13.04 -16.99
N PHE A 105 -12.15 13.01 -17.64
CA PHE A 105 -11.33 14.19 -17.81
C PHE A 105 -12.01 15.28 -18.66
N GLY A 106 -12.91 14.91 -19.58
CA GLY A 106 -13.68 15.87 -20.35
C GLY A 106 -14.52 16.79 -19.47
N LYS A 107 -15.15 16.25 -18.42
CA LYS A 107 -15.90 17.05 -17.45
C LYS A 107 -14.99 17.91 -16.58
N ILE A 108 -13.81 17.40 -16.20
CA ILE A 108 -12.83 18.15 -15.40
C ILE A 108 -12.28 19.34 -16.21
N PHE A 109 -11.92 19.13 -17.47
CA PHE A 109 -11.44 20.21 -18.35
C PHE A 109 -12.53 21.22 -18.66
N ALA A 110 -13.78 20.78 -18.91
CA ALA A 110 -14.90 21.68 -19.15
C ALA A 110 -15.26 22.52 -17.90
N ALA A 111 -15.11 21.98 -16.70
CA ALA A 111 -15.29 22.72 -15.45
C ALA A 111 -14.22 23.81 -15.28
N ASN A 112 -12.95 23.45 -15.50
CA ASN A 112 -11.83 24.40 -15.40
C ASN A 112 -11.87 25.50 -16.48
N ALA A 113 -12.37 25.19 -17.69
CA ALA A 113 -12.54 26.19 -18.75
C ALA A 113 -13.62 27.24 -18.39
N LYS A 114 -14.66 26.87 -17.63
CA LYS A 114 -15.67 27.81 -17.13
C LYS A 114 -15.17 28.69 -15.99
N GLU A 115 -14.30 28.19 -15.13
CA GLU A 115 -13.69 29.00 -14.05
C GLU A 115 -12.63 29.98 -14.59
N GLY A 116 -11.91 29.63 -15.67
CA GLY A 116 -10.94 30.51 -16.33
C GLY A 116 -11.55 31.64 -17.17
N ALA A 117 -12.83 31.52 -17.55
CA ALA A 117 -13.55 32.50 -18.35
C ALA A 117 -14.19 33.65 -17.54
N ALA A 118 -14.06 33.64 -16.21
CA ALA A 118 -14.55 34.71 -15.32
C ALA A 118 -13.57 35.89 -15.14
N GLY A 119 -12.45 35.92 -15.88
CA GLY A 119 -11.53 37.04 -15.96
C GLY A 119 -11.90 37.95 -17.15
N GLU A 120 -12.29 39.20 -16.86
CA GLU A 120 -12.66 40.25 -17.79
C GLU A 120 -11.57 40.52 -18.87
N ASP A 121 -12.05 40.96 -20.05
CA ASP A 121 -11.29 41.52 -21.16
C ASP A 121 -10.43 40.59 -22.04
N ASN A 122 -11.11 39.83 -22.94
CA ASN A 122 -10.56 39.61 -24.27
C ASN A 122 -11.67 39.48 -25.32
N LYS A 123 -12.16 40.62 -25.77
CA LYS A 123 -13.21 40.79 -26.78
C LYS A 123 -12.69 40.80 -28.23
N TYR A 124 -11.52 40.19 -28.50
CA TYR A 124 -10.92 40.13 -29.83
C TYR A 124 -10.29 38.78 -30.13
N TYR A 125 -11.07 37.71 -30.11
CA TYR A 125 -10.74 36.55 -30.94
C TYR A 125 -11.99 36.07 -31.64
N ASN A 126 -11.91 36.09 -32.97
CA ASN A 126 -12.93 35.56 -33.87
C ASN A 126 -13.40 34.20 -33.39
N GLU A 127 -14.71 34.01 -33.40
CA GLU A 127 -15.36 32.70 -33.28
C GLU A 127 -14.94 31.81 -34.45
N ASP A 128 -13.74 31.25 -34.36
CA ASP A 128 -13.31 30.20 -35.24
C ASP A 128 -14.07 28.94 -34.90
N ASN A 129 -14.93 28.50 -35.80
CA ASN A 129 -15.58 27.18 -35.81
C ASN A 129 -14.58 26.03 -35.66
N ASN A 130 -13.29 26.29 -35.83
CA ASN A 130 -12.18 25.37 -35.58
C ASN A 130 -11.92 25.08 -34.09
N ALA A 131 -12.13 26.04 -33.18
CA ALA A 131 -11.91 25.81 -31.75
C ALA A 131 -12.93 24.80 -31.17
N GLN A 132 -14.19 24.95 -31.56
CA GLN A 132 -15.26 24.00 -31.15
C GLN A 132 -15.05 22.62 -31.79
N ARG A 133 -14.57 22.55 -33.02
CA ARG A 133 -14.29 21.30 -33.73
C ARG A 133 -13.11 20.57 -33.13
N ASN A 134 -12.04 21.29 -32.77
CA ASN A 134 -10.89 20.71 -32.10
C ASN A 134 -11.23 20.18 -30.69
N GLN A 135 -12.05 20.91 -29.91
CA GLN A 135 -12.50 20.51 -28.60
C GLN A 135 -13.39 19.23 -28.65
N SER A 136 -14.23 19.10 -29.69
CA SER A 136 -15.03 17.89 -29.88
C SER A 136 -14.16 16.68 -30.28
N LEU A 137 -13.13 16.87 -31.11
CA LEU A 137 -12.21 15.81 -31.48
C LEU A 137 -11.35 15.36 -30.29
N GLU A 138 -10.84 16.29 -29.51
CA GLU A 138 -10.10 15.98 -28.28
C GLU A 138 -10.96 15.14 -27.32
N THR A 139 -12.19 15.54 -27.09
CA THR A 139 -13.12 14.78 -26.22
C THR A 139 -13.36 13.36 -26.75
N MET A 140 -13.57 13.20 -28.07
CA MET A 140 -13.76 11.89 -28.68
C MET A 140 -12.51 11.00 -28.55
N VAL A 141 -11.31 11.57 -28.72
CA VAL A 141 -10.05 10.84 -28.55
C VAL A 141 -9.89 10.39 -27.10
N PHE A 142 -10.16 11.29 -26.14
CA PHE A 142 -10.10 10.95 -24.72
C PHE A 142 -11.10 9.87 -24.32
N ASP A 143 -12.32 9.93 -24.81
CA ASP A 143 -13.35 8.94 -24.53
C ASP A 143 -12.96 7.56 -25.08
N LYS A 144 -12.41 7.51 -26.31
CA LYS A 144 -11.89 6.28 -26.91
C LYS A 144 -10.69 5.72 -26.16
N LEU A 145 -9.77 6.59 -25.74
CA LEU A 145 -8.60 6.19 -24.96
C LEU A 145 -9.05 5.64 -23.60
N LYS A 146 -9.97 6.32 -22.92
CA LYS A 146 -10.56 5.89 -21.65
C LYS A 146 -11.21 4.52 -21.79
N GLU A 147 -12.08 4.32 -22.78
CA GLU A 147 -12.76 3.05 -23.04
C GLU A 147 -11.74 1.90 -23.24
N ASN A 148 -10.68 2.14 -24.00
CA ASN A 148 -9.63 1.16 -24.24
C ASN A 148 -8.84 0.84 -22.95
N ILE A 149 -8.46 1.85 -22.19
CA ILE A 149 -7.74 1.68 -20.92
C ILE A 149 -8.58 0.89 -19.92
N GLU A 150 -9.87 1.25 -19.74
CA GLU A 150 -10.79 0.57 -18.84
C GLU A 150 -11.06 -0.88 -19.23
N ARG A 151 -10.96 -1.21 -20.53
CA ARG A 151 -11.14 -2.56 -21.03
C ARG A 151 -9.91 -3.43 -20.84
N VAL A 152 -8.73 -2.86 -21.03
CA VAL A 152 -7.44 -3.58 -21.08
C VAL A 152 -6.80 -3.71 -19.69
N ILE A 153 -6.97 -2.70 -18.80
CA ILE A 153 -6.29 -2.67 -17.51
C ILE A 153 -7.21 -3.17 -16.39
N TRP A 154 -6.71 -4.17 -15.68
CA TRP A 154 -7.36 -4.78 -14.54
C TRP A 154 -6.51 -4.64 -13.28
N GLN A 155 -7.14 -4.56 -12.13
CA GLN A 155 -6.48 -4.64 -10.84
C GLN A 155 -6.75 -6.01 -10.23
N LEU A 156 -5.67 -6.74 -9.99
CA LEU A 156 -5.66 -7.91 -9.13
C LEU A 156 -5.43 -7.45 -7.70
N ARG A 157 -6.27 -7.89 -6.79
CA ARG A 157 -6.08 -7.71 -5.34
C ARG A 157 -6.12 -9.05 -4.67
N ILE A 158 -5.08 -9.36 -3.89
CA ILE A 158 -5.00 -10.58 -3.09
C ILE A 158 -4.87 -10.17 -1.63
N THR A 159 -5.72 -10.76 -0.79
CA THR A 159 -5.67 -10.62 0.66
C THR A 159 -5.41 -11.97 1.26
N VAL A 160 -4.34 -12.10 2.04
CA VAL A 160 -4.06 -13.30 2.85
C VAL A 160 -4.40 -12.98 4.29
N THR A 161 -5.10 -13.90 4.94
CA THR A 161 -5.54 -13.76 6.34
C THR A 161 -5.14 -15.00 7.12
N ASN A 162 -4.51 -14.80 8.27
CA ASN A 162 -4.31 -15.84 9.26
C ASN A 162 -5.61 -16.04 10.07
N LYS A 163 -6.14 -17.25 10.07
CA LYS A 163 -7.42 -17.59 10.75
C LYS A 163 -7.33 -17.57 12.27
N GLU A 164 -6.14 -17.75 12.84
CA GLU A 164 -5.92 -17.79 14.29
C GLU A 164 -5.79 -16.38 14.88
N THR A 165 -4.97 -15.54 14.24
CA THR A 165 -4.66 -14.20 14.74
C THR A 165 -5.56 -13.12 14.13
N ASN A 166 -6.30 -13.44 13.06
CA ASN A 166 -7.07 -12.50 12.23
C ASN A 166 -6.22 -11.38 11.58
N TYR A 167 -4.91 -11.51 11.60
CA TYR A 167 -4.05 -10.60 10.85
C TYR A 167 -4.20 -10.86 9.36
N SER A 168 -4.24 -9.77 8.57
CA SER A 168 -4.36 -9.85 7.13
C SER A 168 -3.39 -8.90 6.44
N TYR A 169 -2.91 -9.33 5.29
CA TYR A 169 -2.11 -8.50 4.40
C TYR A 169 -2.73 -8.48 3.01
N THR A 170 -2.74 -7.31 2.37
CA THR A 170 -3.34 -7.14 1.04
C THR A 170 -2.32 -6.59 0.08
N LEU A 171 -2.14 -7.27 -1.05
CA LEU A 171 -1.30 -6.83 -2.16
C LEU A 171 -2.18 -6.60 -3.39
N SER A 172 -1.94 -5.48 -4.08
CA SER A 172 -2.65 -5.16 -5.33
C SER A 172 -1.66 -4.95 -6.46
N ARG A 173 -1.97 -5.46 -7.65
CA ARG A 173 -1.16 -5.30 -8.86
C ARG A 173 -2.04 -5.00 -10.05
N TRP A 174 -1.53 -4.17 -10.97
CA TRP A 174 -2.16 -3.93 -12.26
C TRP A 174 -1.76 -5.03 -13.24
N VAL A 175 -2.75 -5.51 -13.98
CA VAL A 175 -2.60 -6.58 -14.97
C VAL A 175 -3.22 -6.12 -16.28
N THR A 176 -2.50 -6.37 -17.36
CA THR A 176 -2.97 -6.03 -18.71
C THR A 176 -3.59 -7.26 -19.36
N ASN A 177 -4.79 -7.12 -19.89
CA ASN A 177 -5.42 -8.14 -20.71
C ASN A 177 -4.86 -8.08 -22.13
N TYR A 178 -4.00 -9.01 -22.49
CA TYR A 178 -3.37 -9.07 -23.82
C TYR A 178 -4.29 -9.63 -24.92
N GLU A 179 -5.39 -10.30 -24.55
CA GLU A 179 -6.35 -10.84 -25.51
C GLU A 179 -7.27 -9.77 -26.09
N GLU A 180 -7.39 -8.62 -25.44
CA GLU A 180 -8.25 -7.52 -25.89
C GLU A 180 -7.47 -6.56 -26.81
N PRO A 181 -7.85 -6.44 -28.09
CA PRO A 181 -7.22 -5.50 -29.01
C PRO A 181 -7.52 -4.04 -28.63
N ILE A 182 -6.52 -3.18 -28.69
CA ILE A 182 -6.71 -1.74 -28.58
C ILE A 182 -7.34 -1.24 -29.87
N GLN A 183 -8.57 -0.72 -29.79
CA GLN A 183 -9.33 -0.21 -30.94
C GLN A 183 -9.19 1.31 -30.99
N LEU A 184 -8.32 1.81 -31.85
CA LEU A 184 -8.16 3.23 -32.19
C LEU A 184 -8.90 3.59 -33.50
N ASN A 185 -10.16 3.14 -33.64
CA ASN A 185 -10.98 3.56 -34.78
C ASN A 185 -11.39 5.01 -34.57
N LEU A 186 -10.53 5.93 -34.96
CA LEU A 186 -10.87 7.34 -35.21
C LEU A 186 -11.61 7.36 -36.55
N ALA A 187 -12.94 7.39 -36.51
CA ALA A 187 -13.74 7.71 -37.71
C ALA A 187 -13.44 9.19 -38.03
N LEU A 188 -12.51 9.44 -38.95
CA LEU A 188 -12.21 10.75 -39.57
C LEU A 188 -13.30 11.08 -40.59
#